data_2650e2d8e5f018291071a7e57e9c84a7
#
_entry.id   2650e2d8e5f018291071a7e57e9c84a7
#
_cell.length_a   1.000
_cell.length_b   1.000
_cell.length_c   1.000
_cell.angle_alpha   90.00
_cell.angle_beta   90.00
_cell.angle_gamma   90.00
#
_symmetry.space_group_name_H-M   'P 1'
#
loop_
_entity.id
_entity.type
_entity.pdbx_description
1 polymer ?
#
loop_
_entity_poly.entity_id
_entity_poly.type
_entity_poly.pdbx_seq_one_letter_code
_entity_poly.pdbx_strand_id
1 'polypeptide(L)'
;MERWKAPSADAGRGRASTRSKFGVPLVSLLVAGLLSGCLGSSPTPTPVPTPPPTPAPTPAPILIITSPDDGDVVDQPSVQVVGTAPVGAEIVQDLSFFADRRTSADDNGDWVLTVDLEEGDNDLVFRIGDEQATTKTLRIVYEPSS
;
A
#
# COMPACT_ATOMS: atom_id res chain seq x y z
N MET A 1 15.79 -32.04 -31.86
CA MET A 1 14.53 -31.45 -32.35
C MET A 1 13.43 -31.93 -31.43
N GLU A 2 13.15 -31.27 -30.33
CA GLU A 2 12.02 -31.56 -29.44
C GLU A 2 11.07 -30.39 -29.42
N ARG A 3 9.87 -30.71 -29.82
CA ARG A 3 8.75 -29.79 -30.05
C ARG A 3 8.09 -29.48 -28.73
N TRP A 4 8.26 -28.29 -28.21
CA TRP A 4 7.53 -27.78 -27.04
C TRP A 4 6.05 -27.63 -27.35
N LYS A 5 5.22 -28.37 -26.64
CA LYS A 5 3.76 -28.36 -26.72
C LYS A 5 3.22 -27.40 -25.65
N ALA A 6 2.60 -26.32 -26.07
CA ALA A 6 1.93 -25.37 -25.20
C ALA A 6 0.69 -25.99 -24.53
N PRO A 7 0.40 -25.72 -23.25
CA PRO A 7 -0.86 -26.09 -22.63
C PRO A 7 -1.95 -25.09 -23.01
N SER A 8 -3.10 -25.66 -23.37
CA SER A 8 -4.33 -24.97 -23.76
C SER A 8 -4.94 -24.19 -22.62
N ALA A 9 -5.40 -22.98 -22.92
CA ALA A 9 -6.24 -22.17 -22.05
C ALA A 9 -7.63 -22.81 -21.92
N ASP A 10 -8.01 -23.16 -20.71
CA ASP A 10 -9.39 -23.54 -20.36
C ASP A 10 -10.13 -22.29 -19.86
N ALA A 11 -11.14 -21.91 -20.61
CA ALA A 11 -12.01 -20.78 -20.34
C ALA A 11 -13.21 -21.24 -19.48
N GLY A 12 -13.07 -21.15 -18.16
CA GLY A 12 -14.16 -21.37 -17.21
C GLY A 12 -15.11 -20.17 -17.15
N ARG A 13 -16.18 -20.19 -17.95
CA ARG A 13 -17.32 -19.28 -17.82
C ARG A 13 -18.16 -19.70 -16.60
N GLY A 14 -18.16 -18.91 -15.56
CA GLY A 14 -19.10 -18.97 -14.45
C GLY A 14 -20.00 -17.73 -14.41
N ARG A 15 -21.10 -17.73 -15.18
CA ARG A 15 -22.21 -16.79 -15.00
C ARG A 15 -23.14 -17.33 -13.91
N ALA A 16 -23.24 -16.65 -12.80
CA ALA A 16 -24.35 -16.79 -11.89
C ALA A 16 -25.08 -15.44 -11.79
N SER A 17 -26.12 -15.31 -12.60
CA SER A 17 -27.12 -14.24 -12.54
C SER A 17 -28.25 -14.70 -11.61
N THR A 18 -28.33 -14.18 -10.40
CA THR A 18 -29.48 -14.37 -9.52
C THR A 18 -30.39 -13.15 -9.63
N ARG A 19 -31.36 -13.24 -10.50
CA ARG A 19 -32.52 -12.32 -10.52
C ARG A 19 -33.46 -12.70 -9.37
N SER A 20 -33.53 -11.91 -8.34
CA SER A 20 -34.59 -11.96 -7.35
C SER A 20 -35.78 -11.15 -7.86
N LYS A 21 -36.85 -11.87 -8.21
CA LYS A 21 -38.15 -11.29 -8.52
C LYS A 21 -38.91 -11.15 -7.19
N PHE A 22 -39.06 -9.95 -6.70
CA PHE A 22 -40.04 -9.67 -5.65
C PHE A 22 -41.39 -9.40 -6.30
N GLY A 23 -42.27 -10.38 -6.16
CA GLY A 23 -43.68 -10.24 -6.49
C GLY A 23 -44.41 -9.53 -5.33
N VAL A 24 -45.14 -8.52 -5.67
CA VAL A 24 -46.08 -7.82 -4.80
C VAL A 24 -47.44 -8.56 -4.80
N PRO A 25 -48.00 -8.95 -3.67
CA PRO A 25 -49.44 -9.20 -3.60
C PRO A 25 -50.16 -7.99 -3.04
N LEU A 26 -51.02 -7.49 -3.87
CA LEU A 26 -52.08 -6.50 -3.59
C LEU A 26 -53.20 -7.23 -2.85
N VAL A 27 -53.42 -6.93 -1.61
CA VAL A 27 -54.67 -7.31 -0.92
C VAL A 27 -55.28 -6.07 -0.30
N SER A 28 -56.34 -5.62 -0.97
CA SER A 28 -57.34 -4.73 -0.42
C SER A 28 -58.14 -5.42 0.65
N LEU A 29 -58.31 -4.78 1.79
CA LEU A 29 -59.54 -4.91 2.56
C LEU A 29 -59.85 -3.65 3.40
N LEU A 30 -60.96 -3.02 3.05
CA LEU A 30 -61.64 -1.99 3.78
C LEU A 30 -62.25 -2.57 5.06
N VAL A 31 -62.01 -1.91 6.21
CA VAL A 31 -63.00 -1.90 7.31
C VAL A 31 -62.94 -0.56 8.02
N ALA A 32 -64.05 0.11 8.02
CA ALA A 32 -64.35 1.32 8.76
C ALA A 32 -64.61 0.99 10.26
N GLY A 33 -64.23 1.88 11.17
CA GLY A 33 -64.54 1.73 12.58
C GLY A 33 -63.97 2.79 13.50
N LEU A 34 -64.67 3.93 13.66
CA LEU A 34 -64.97 4.69 14.87
C LEU A 34 -63.89 5.06 15.90
N LEU A 35 -63.68 6.39 15.98
CA LEU A 35 -63.48 7.27 17.14
C LEU A 35 -63.19 6.65 18.52
N SER A 36 -62.02 7.02 19.09
CA SER A 36 -61.97 7.68 20.42
C SER A 36 -60.51 7.80 20.90
N GLY A 37 -60.18 8.95 21.47
CA GLY A 37 -59.08 9.03 22.46
C GLY A 37 -57.82 9.73 22.01
N CYS A 38 -57.82 11.06 22.09
CA CYS A 38 -56.62 11.84 22.31
C CYS A 38 -55.99 11.48 23.66
N LEU A 39 -54.90 10.77 23.66
CA LEU A 39 -53.90 10.87 24.70
C LEU A 39 -52.56 11.05 23.95
N GLY A 40 -52.05 12.28 24.01
CA GLY A 40 -50.83 12.68 23.41
C GLY A 40 -49.66 11.90 24.01
N SER A 41 -49.29 10.82 23.37
CA SER A 41 -47.97 10.21 23.59
C SER A 41 -46.97 11.00 22.76
N SER A 42 -46.22 11.87 23.42
CA SER A 42 -45.05 12.49 22.81
C SER A 42 -44.15 11.38 22.29
N PRO A 43 -43.77 11.38 21.01
CA PRO A 43 -42.79 10.41 20.52
C PRO A 43 -41.48 10.61 21.28
N THR A 44 -41.11 9.62 22.07
CA THR A 44 -39.76 9.55 22.65
C THR A 44 -38.78 9.63 21.51
N PRO A 45 -37.84 10.59 21.48
CA PRO A 45 -36.85 10.65 20.43
C PRO A 45 -36.06 9.34 20.43
N THR A 46 -36.17 8.58 19.33
CA THR A 46 -35.36 7.39 19.11
C THR A 46 -33.91 7.86 19.07
N PRO A 47 -33.00 7.30 19.87
CA PRO A 47 -31.60 7.68 19.82
C PRO A 47 -31.08 7.41 18.39
N VAL A 48 -30.62 8.46 17.73
CA VAL A 48 -29.95 8.36 16.45
C VAL A 48 -28.67 7.57 16.70
N PRO A 49 -28.42 6.45 15.98
CA PRO A 49 -27.18 5.71 16.15
C PRO A 49 -26.01 6.65 15.82
N THR A 50 -25.13 6.86 16.80
CA THR A 50 -23.89 7.58 16.60
C THR A 50 -23.06 6.78 15.58
N PRO A 51 -22.64 7.37 14.45
CA PRO A 51 -21.78 6.67 13.51
C PRO A 51 -20.49 6.23 14.22
N PRO A 52 -19.96 5.04 13.91
CA PRO A 52 -18.69 4.60 14.47
C PRO A 52 -17.60 5.64 14.15
N PRO A 53 -16.64 5.86 15.07
CA PRO A 53 -15.57 6.80 14.83
C PRO A 53 -14.81 6.40 13.57
N THR A 54 -14.68 7.34 12.65
CA THR A 54 -13.83 7.17 11.46
C THR A 54 -12.41 6.93 11.95
N PRO A 55 -11.73 5.83 11.55
CA PRO A 55 -10.34 5.60 11.92
C PRO A 55 -9.50 6.80 11.49
N ALA A 56 -8.66 7.29 12.39
CA ALA A 56 -7.69 8.32 12.06
C ALA A 56 -6.76 7.82 10.94
N PRO A 57 -6.38 8.66 9.96
CA PRO A 57 -5.45 8.27 8.93
C PRO A 57 -4.14 7.82 9.57
N THR A 58 -3.71 6.59 9.28
CA THR A 58 -2.38 6.11 9.67
C THR A 58 -1.36 6.97 8.93
N PRO A 59 -0.37 7.55 9.63
CA PRO A 59 0.69 8.31 8.97
C PRO A 59 1.40 7.42 7.95
N ALA A 60 1.64 7.95 6.76
CA ALA A 60 2.36 7.24 5.72
C ALA A 60 3.79 6.92 6.21
N PRO A 61 4.34 5.74 5.88
CA PRO A 61 5.71 5.40 6.21
C PRO A 61 6.67 6.40 5.53
N ILE A 62 7.70 6.82 6.23
CA ILE A 62 8.69 7.77 5.73
C ILE A 62 10.05 7.07 5.67
N LEU A 63 10.70 7.11 4.49
CA LEU A 63 12.07 6.67 4.28
C LEU A 63 12.98 7.90 4.26
N ILE A 64 13.99 7.91 5.11
CA ILE A 64 14.99 8.98 5.19
C ILE A 64 16.37 8.36 4.95
N ILE A 65 17.17 8.98 4.09
CA ILE A 65 18.60 8.67 3.91
C ILE A 65 19.37 9.72 4.71
N THR A 66 20.29 9.27 5.55
CA THR A 66 21.07 10.13 6.45
C THR A 66 22.49 10.29 5.98
N SER A 67 23.04 9.27 5.30
CA SER A 67 24.40 9.29 4.75
C SER A 67 24.49 8.26 3.61
N PRO A 68 25.27 8.57 2.55
CA PRO A 68 25.91 9.83 2.24
C PRO A 68 24.91 10.93 1.82
N ASP A 69 25.39 12.16 1.66
CA ASP A 69 24.57 13.26 1.14
C ASP A 69 24.39 13.14 -0.37
N ASP A 70 23.31 13.71 -0.89
CA ASP A 70 23.00 13.69 -2.32
C ASP A 70 24.04 14.51 -3.10
N GLY A 71 24.69 13.87 -4.06
CA GLY A 71 25.77 14.45 -4.87
C GLY A 71 27.18 14.26 -4.29
N ASP A 72 27.34 13.49 -3.22
CA ASP A 72 28.66 13.17 -2.66
C ASP A 72 29.55 12.45 -3.68
N VAL A 73 30.85 12.80 -3.63
CA VAL A 73 31.90 12.15 -4.41
C VAL A 73 32.68 11.20 -3.50
N VAL A 74 32.80 9.94 -3.93
CA VAL A 74 33.51 8.89 -3.21
C VAL A 74 34.61 8.28 -4.07
N ASP A 75 35.67 7.79 -3.43
CA ASP A 75 36.83 7.16 -4.08
C ASP A 75 36.82 5.63 -3.97
N GLN A 76 35.78 5.06 -3.39
CA GLN A 76 35.62 3.64 -3.19
C GLN A 76 34.55 3.06 -4.14
N PRO A 77 34.74 1.83 -4.68
CA PRO A 77 33.78 1.20 -5.57
C PRO A 77 32.49 0.72 -4.87
N SER A 78 32.35 0.98 -3.57
CA SER A 78 31.16 0.69 -2.81
C SER A 78 30.96 1.70 -1.70
N VAL A 79 29.73 1.99 -1.36
CA VAL A 79 29.34 2.92 -0.30
C VAL A 79 28.32 2.28 0.63
N GLN A 80 28.42 2.61 1.92
CA GLN A 80 27.39 2.29 2.91
C GLN A 80 26.35 3.41 2.92
N VAL A 81 25.12 3.08 2.56
CA VAL A 81 23.98 3.99 2.69
C VAL A 81 23.30 3.71 4.02
N VAL A 82 23.13 4.76 4.81
CA VAL A 82 22.53 4.72 6.15
C VAL A 82 21.30 5.61 6.16
N GLY A 83 20.28 5.19 6.88
CA GLY A 83 19.06 5.99 6.98
C GLY A 83 18.12 5.51 8.06
N THR A 84 16.94 6.11 8.11
CA THR A 84 15.88 5.72 9.03
C THR A 84 14.59 5.43 8.30
N ALA A 85 13.82 4.48 8.85
CA ALA A 85 12.51 4.05 8.35
C ALA A 85 11.67 3.54 9.54
N PRO A 86 10.39 3.24 9.36
CA PRO A 86 9.62 2.57 10.39
C PRO A 86 10.28 1.26 10.85
N VAL A 87 10.22 0.97 12.15
CA VAL A 87 10.78 -0.24 12.76
C VAL A 87 10.34 -1.49 11.99
N GLY A 88 11.29 -2.34 11.61
CA GLY A 88 11.06 -3.57 10.88
C GLY A 88 10.66 -3.38 9.42
N ALA A 89 10.65 -2.15 8.90
CA ALA A 89 10.37 -1.91 7.48
C ALA A 89 11.46 -2.55 6.60
N GLU A 90 11.04 -3.20 5.52
CA GLU A 90 11.97 -3.69 4.50
C GLU A 90 12.34 -2.55 3.56
N ILE A 91 13.62 -2.23 3.45
CA ILE A 91 14.16 -1.26 2.52
C ILE A 91 14.67 -2.00 1.29
N VAL A 92 14.22 -1.58 0.12
CA VAL A 92 14.54 -2.17 -1.17
C VAL A 92 15.32 -1.16 -1.98
N GLN A 93 16.49 -1.55 -2.49
CA GLN A 93 17.22 -0.83 -3.53
C GLN A 93 16.79 -1.40 -4.89
N ASP A 94 16.16 -0.57 -5.71
CA ASP A 94 15.76 -0.93 -7.08
C ASP A 94 16.99 -0.96 -8.00
N LEU A 95 17.21 -2.09 -8.66
CA LEU A 95 18.29 -2.29 -9.63
C LEU A 95 17.69 -2.61 -11.01
N SER A 96 17.93 -1.74 -12.00
CA SER A 96 17.29 -1.83 -13.33
C SER A 96 17.55 -3.14 -14.08
N PHE A 97 18.64 -3.86 -13.80
CA PHE A 97 19.06 -5.06 -14.55
C PHE A 97 19.41 -6.26 -13.67
N PHE A 98 19.33 -6.13 -12.35
CA PHE A 98 19.68 -7.17 -11.39
C PHE A 98 18.56 -7.37 -10.38
N ALA A 99 18.67 -8.42 -9.57
CA ALA A 99 17.75 -8.58 -8.45
C ALA A 99 17.94 -7.45 -7.43
N ASP A 100 16.82 -6.88 -6.96
CA ASP A 100 16.81 -5.84 -5.95
C ASP A 100 17.58 -6.27 -4.69
N ARG A 101 18.32 -5.36 -4.11
CA ARG A 101 18.96 -5.55 -2.80
C ARG A 101 18.00 -5.13 -1.70
N ARG A 102 18.05 -5.83 -0.58
CA ARG A 102 17.12 -5.62 0.54
C ARG A 102 17.85 -5.60 1.86
N THR A 103 17.36 -4.76 2.77
CA THR A 103 17.71 -4.73 4.18
C THR A 103 16.47 -4.42 5.00
N SER A 104 16.55 -4.49 6.32
CA SER A 104 15.43 -4.13 7.20
C SER A 104 15.88 -3.10 8.22
N ALA A 105 14.98 -2.19 8.56
CA ALA A 105 15.19 -1.28 9.68
C ALA A 105 15.17 -2.07 11.00
N ASP A 106 16.07 -1.72 11.90
CA ASP A 106 16.20 -2.34 13.22
C ASP A 106 15.11 -1.85 14.21
N ASP A 107 15.23 -2.25 15.49
CA ASP A 107 14.29 -1.86 16.55
C ASP A 107 14.32 -0.34 16.88
N ASN A 108 15.30 0.39 16.40
CA ASN A 108 15.39 1.86 16.51
C ASN A 108 14.87 2.55 15.25
N GLY A 109 14.62 1.78 14.18
CA GLY A 109 14.27 2.30 12.88
C GLY A 109 15.48 2.64 12.00
N ASP A 110 16.70 2.28 12.41
CA ASP A 110 17.91 2.52 11.65
C ASP A 110 18.14 1.38 10.64
N TRP A 111 18.60 1.73 9.43
CA TRP A 111 18.95 0.76 8.41
C TRP A 111 20.27 1.08 7.73
N VAL A 112 20.94 0.05 7.27
CA VAL A 112 22.21 0.15 6.54
C VAL A 112 22.17 -0.79 5.34
N LEU A 113 22.63 -0.31 4.19
CA LEU A 113 22.80 -1.12 2.98
C LEU A 113 24.09 -0.74 2.27
N THR A 114 24.93 -1.74 1.98
CA THR A 114 26.13 -1.54 1.15
C THR A 114 25.77 -1.66 -0.32
N VAL A 115 26.13 -0.64 -1.09
CA VAL A 115 25.84 -0.51 -2.52
C VAL A 115 27.14 -0.47 -3.30
N ASP A 116 27.24 -1.26 -4.37
CA ASP A 116 28.35 -1.17 -5.32
C ASP A 116 28.08 -0.03 -6.30
N LEU A 117 29.12 0.70 -6.66
CA LEU A 117 29.08 1.86 -7.54
C LEU A 117 29.83 1.57 -8.84
N GLU A 118 29.34 2.13 -9.93
CA GLU A 118 30.05 2.22 -11.20
C GLU A 118 30.80 3.55 -11.27
N GLU A 119 31.90 3.61 -12.04
CA GLU A 119 32.65 4.84 -12.23
C GLU A 119 31.77 5.94 -12.84
N GLY A 120 31.79 7.11 -12.24
CA GLY A 120 30.95 8.26 -12.58
C GLY A 120 29.68 8.36 -11.76
N ASP A 121 28.62 8.89 -12.38
CA ASP A 121 27.33 9.16 -11.71
C ASP A 121 26.55 7.88 -11.45
N ASN A 122 26.06 7.71 -10.21
CA ASN A 122 25.19 6.61 -9.80
C ASN A 122 23.90 7.18 -9.20
N ASP A 123 22.75 6.88 -9.79
CA ASP A 123 21.45 7.20 -9.26
C ASP A 123 20.90 5.98 -8.52
N LEU A 124 20.93 6.02 -7.20
CA LEU A 124 20.50 4.94 -6.31
C LEU A 124 19.06 5.18 -5.89
N VAL A 125 18.18 4.23 -6.17
CA VAL A 125 16.75 4.33 -5.87
C VAL A 125 16.39 3.39 -4.73
N PHE A 126 15.79 3.93 -3.67
CA PHE A 126 15.37 3.18 -2.49
C PHE A 126 13.87 3.36 -2.24
N ARG A 127 13.20 2.35 -1.69
CA ARG A 127 11.80 2.37 -1.29
C ARG A 127 11.53 1.45 -0.10
N ILE A 128 10.39 1.62 0.54
CA ILE A 128 9.93 0.69 1.57
C ILE A 128 9.05 -0.39 0.91
N GLY A 129 9.48 -1.65 0.98
CA GLY A 129 8.76 -2.78 0.39
C GLY A 129 8.34 -2.51 -1.05
N ASP A 130 7.06 -2.67 -1.36
CA ASP A 130 6.50 -2.41 -2.68
C ASP A 130 5.85 -1.00 -2.80
N GLU A 131 6.01 -0.14 -1.78
CA GLU A 131 5.38 1.18 -1.73
C GLU A 131 6.15 2.24 -2.51
N GLN A 132 5.74 2.52 -3.73
CA GLN A 132 6.38 3.53 -4.59
C GLN A 132 6.26 4.96 -4.04
N ALA A 133 5.25 5.24 -3.20
CA ALA A 133 5.09 6.55 -2.57
C ALA A 133 6.24 6.90 -1.61
N THR A 134 7.03 5.92 -1.17
CA THR A 134 8.19 6.08 -0.28
C THR A 134 9.51 6.21 -1.03
N THR A 135 9.51 6.18 -2.36
CA THR A 135 10.71 6.21 -3.20
C THR A 135 11.58 7.44 -2.92
N LYS A 136 12.87 7.18 -2.70
CA LYS A 136 13.94 8.18 -2.57
C LYS A 136 15.04 7.86 -3.56
N THR A 137 15.54 8.90 -4.24
CA THR A 137 16.71 8.80 -5.11
C THR A 137 17.87 9.51 -4.43
N LEU A 138 19.03 8.89 -4.46
CA LEU A 138 20.31 9.41 -3.96
C LEU A 138 21.32 9.34 -5.09
N ARG A 139 21.92 10.47 -5.45
CA ARG A 139 23.00 10.52 -6.44
C ARG A 139 24.34 10.47 -5.74
N ILE A 140 25.22 9.58 -6.20
CA ILE A 140 26.61 9.46 -5.74
C ILE A 140 27.53 9.43 -6.97
N VAL A 141 28.62 10.15 -6.88
CA VAL A 141 29.67 10.14 -7.93
C VAL A 141 30.84 9.29 -7.43
N TYR A 142 31.18 8.23 -8.16
CA TYR A 142 32.37 7.45 -7.85
C TYR A 142 33.53 7.86 -8.75
N GLU A 143 34.58 8.41 -8.15
CA GLU A 143 35.82 8.80 -8.82
C GLU A 143 37.00 8.00 -8.23
N PRO A 144 37.49 6.95 -8.91
CA PRO A 144 38.60 6.14 -8.40
C PRO A 144 39.87 6.99 -8.26
N SER A 145 40.53 6.89 -7.10
CA SER A 145 41.85 7.51 -6.90
C SER A 145 42.88 6.84 -7.81
N SER A 146 43.60 7.65 -8.61
CA SER A 146 44.68 7.19 -9.52
C SER A 146 45.97 6.90 -8.76
#